data_92e4d230d2eea21906cc37e94dda4408
#
_entry.id   92e4d230d2eea21906cc37e94dda4408
#
_cell.length_a   1.000
_cell.length_b   1.000
_cell.length_c   1.000
_cell.angle_alpha   90.00
_cell.angle_beta   90.00
_cell.angle_gamma   90.00
#
_symmetry.space_group_name_H-M   'P 1'
#
loop_
_entity.id
_entity.type
_entity.pdbx_description
1 polymer ?
#
loop_
_entity_poly.entity_id
_entity_poly.type
_entity_poly.pdbx_seq_one_letter_code
_entity_poly.pdbx_strand_id
1 'polypeptide(L)'
;VSYGQSYDRSSVEAVVQGYFDALYEGDADKLGAIFHPSADLRWVEKGELKVLTVPDWLAWVRKRPSAKAEGKPRDDFIVTIDRSDESTAFVKVRCQLPPRYFTDYLVAMKLADGWQIVSKSYRYDLRE
;
A
#
# COMPACT_ATOMS: atom_id res chain seq x y z
N VAL A 1 5.44 -16.02 -16.18
CA VAL A 1 5.82 -16.45 -14.84
C VAL A 1 6.78 -15.46 -14.25
N SER A 2 6.48 -15.06 -13.08
CA SER A 2 7.39 -14.22 -12.32
C SER A 2 8.41 -15.12 -11.63
N TYR A 3 9.44 -15.46 -12.33
CA TYR A 3 10.44 -16.35 -11.79
C TYR A 3 11.16 -15.69 -10.63
N GLY A 4 11.13 -16.31 -9.48
CA GLY A 4 11.82 -15.83 -8.31
C GLY A 4 11.22 -14.60 -7.65
N GLN A 5 10.11 -14.10 -8.12
CA GLN A 5 9.43 -12.95 -7.54
C GLN A 5 8.18 -13.40 -6.79
N SER A 6 8.40 -14.25 -5.80
CA SER A 6 7.34 -14.70 -4.93
C SER A 6 7.32 -13.80 -3.70
N TYR A 7 6.32 -12.97 -3.59
CA TYR A 7 6.15 -12.09 -2.43
C TYR A 7 5.36 -12.81 -1.36
N ASP A 8 5.72 -12.59 -0.12
CA ASP A 8 5.05 -13.22 1.01
C ASP A 8 3.66 -12.62 1.22
N ARG A 9 2.65 -13.41 0.93
CA ARG A 9 1.24 -13.07 1.12
C ARG A 9 0.55 -14.08 2.04
N SER A 10 1.32 -14.71 2.91
CA SER A 10 0.83 -15.76 3.81
C SER A 10 0.03 -15.21 4.98
N SER A 11 0.18 -13.93 5.30
CA SER A 11 -0.53 -13.30 6.41
C SER A 11 -0.79 -11.84 6.08
N VAL A 12 -1.71 -11.23 6.82
CA VAL A 12 -1.99 -9.79 6.73
C VAL A 12 -0.73 -8.99 7.07
N GLU A 13 -0.02 -9.39 8.12
CA GLU A 13 1.20 -8.72 8.55
C GLU A 13 2.27 -8.75 7.46
N ALA A 14 2.46 -9.89 6.81
CA ALA A 14 3.43 -10.02 5.73
C ALA A 14 3.09 -9.13 4.54
N VAL A 15 1.82 -9.07 4.17
CA VAL A 15 1.35 -8.23 3.06
C VAL A 15 1.58 -6.74 3.38
N VAL A 16 1.26 -6.33 4.61
CA VAL A 16 1.43 -4.94 5.02
C VAL A 16 2.92 -4.57 5.08
N GLN A 17 3.76 -5.47 5.59
CA GLN A 17 5.21 -5.24 5.58
C GLN A 17 5.73 -5.09 4.15
N GLY A 18 5.27 -5.96 3.25
CA GLY A 18 5.61 -5.84 1.83
C GLY A 18 5.17 -4.52 1.22
N TYR A 19 4.00 -4.04 1.61
CA TYR A 19 3.49 -2.74 1.20
C TYR A 19 4.41 -1.60 1.66
N PHE A 20 4.81 -1.59 2.93
CA PHE A 20 5.73 -0.58 3.44
C PHE A 20 7.06 -0.60 2.69
N ASP A 21 7.63 -1.80 2.50
CA ASP A 21 8.90 -1.95 1.80
C ASP A 21 8.80 -1.45 0.36
N ALA A 22 7.75 -1.85 -0.34
CA ALA A 22 7.55 -1.48 -1.74
C ALA A 22 7.33 0.02 -1.92
N LEU A 23 6.59 0.66 -1.00
CA LEU A 23 6.42 2.11 -1.05
C LEU A 23 7.75 2.83 -0.90
N TYR A 24 8.55 2.42 0.06
CA TYR A 24 9.84 3.05 0.32
C TYR A 24 10.80 2.86 -0.85
N GLU A 25 10.83 1.66 -1.39
CA GLU A 25 11.73 1.28 -2.49
C GLU A 25 11.24 1.76 -3.86
N GLY A 26 9.96 2.17 -3.97
CA GLY A 26 9.38 2.50 -5.26
C GLY A 26 9.20 1.29 -6.15
N ASP A 27 8.95 0.12 -5.57
CA ASP A 27 8.88 -1.16 -6.28
C ASP A 27 7.45 -1.39 -6.77
N ALA A 28 7.16 -0.92 -7.98
CA ALA A 28 5.83 -1.04 -8.57
C ALA A 28 5.41 -2.49 -8.80
N ASP A 29 6.34 -3.38 -9.14
CA ASP A 29 6.02 -4.78 -9.37
C ASP A 29 5.57 -5.46 -8.07
N LYS A 30 6.23 -5.16 -6.97
CA LYS A 30 5.86 -5.68 -5.66
C LYS A 30 4.50 -5.14 -5.23
N LEU A 31 4.25 -3.84 -5.43
CA LEU A 31 2.94 -3.27 -5.15
C LEU A 31 1.84 -3.94 -5.97
N GLY A 32 2.11 -4.23 -7.23
CA GLY A 32 1.16 -4.92 -8.11
C GLY A 32 0.88 -6.35 -7.70
N ALA A 33 1.82 -7.00 -7.02
CA ALA A 33 1.60 -8.36 -6.48
C ALA A 33 0.79 -8.31 -5.18
N ILE A 34 0.96 -7.26 -4.38
CA ILE A 34 0.31 -7.09 -3.08
C ILE A 34 -1.12 -6.58 -3.22
N PHE A 35 -1.36 -5.68 -4.17
CA PHE A 35 -2.69 -5.14 -4.45
C PHE A 35 -3.41 -5.98 -5.49
N HIS A 36 -4.67 -6.27 -5.24
CA HIS A 36 -5.51 -6.90 -6.27
C HIS A 36 -5.69 -5.90 -7.42
N PRO A 37 -5.66 -6.37 -8.70
CA PRO A 37 -5.79 -5.45 -9.84
C PRO A 37 -7.08 -4.64 -9.87
N SER A 38 -8.15 -5.12 -9.25
CA SER A 38 -9.43 -4.40 -9.17
C SER A 38 -9.46 -3.37 -8.04
N ALA A 39 -8.42 -3.30 -7.23
CA ALA A 39 -8.36 -2.33 -6.13
C ALA A 39 -8.18 -0.91 -6.68
N ASP A 40 -8.61 0.06 -5.91
CA ASP A 40 -8.32 1.46 -6.18
C ASP A 40 -7.91 2.18 -4.91
N LEU A 41 -7.37 3.37 -5.11
CA LEU A 41 -6.96 4.28 -4.05
C LEU A 41 -7.94 5.44 -4.03
N ARG A 42 -8.37 5.86 -2.83
CA ARG A 42 -9.33 6.93 -2.67
C ARG A 42 -8.88 7.91 -1.61
N TRP A 43 -9.08 9.18 -1.90
CA TRP A 43 -8.77 10.26 -0.95
C TRP A 43 -9.67 11.45 -1.25
N VAL A 44 -9.72 12.38 -0.31
CA VAL A 44 -10.48 13.61 -0.48
C VAL A 44 -9.49 14.76 -0.72
N GLU A 45 -9.76 15.55 -1.74
CA GLU A 45 -8.98 16.73 -2.06
C GLU A 45 -9.91 17.88 -2.35
N LYS A 46 -9.81 18.96 -1.57
CA LYS A 46 -10.66 20.14 -1.71
C LYS A 46 -12.15 19.79 -1.73
N GLY A 47 -12.56 18.86 -0.86
CA GLY A 47 -13.95 18.45 -0.75
C GLY A 47 -14.42 17.46 -1.81
N GLU A 48 -13.56 17.04 -2.72
CA GLU A 48 -13.92 16.10 -3.79
C GLU A 48 -13.27 14.73 -3.56
N LEU A 49 -14.03 13.69 -3.86
CA LEU A 49 -13.50 12.33 -3.84
C LEU A 49 -12.63 12.11 -5.07
N LYS A 50 -11.39 11.74 -4.84
CA LYS A 50 -10.47 11.32 -5.90
C LYS A 50 -10.33 9.82 -5.88
N VAL A 51 -10.23 9.22 -7.07
CA VAL A 51 -10.07 7.79 -7.23
C VAL A 51 -8.94 7.54 -8.23
N LEU A 52 -8.04 6.64 -7.88
CA LEU A 52 -6.92 6.26 -8.74
C LEU A 52 -6.90 4.74 -8.82
N THR A 53 -6.88 4.20 -10.03
CA THR A 53 -6.77 2.75 -10.23
C THR A 53 -5.37 2.26 -9.88
N VAL A 54 -5.25 0.98 -9.56
CA VAL A 54 -3.94 0.39 -9.29
C VAL A 54 -3.01 0.52 -10.51
N PRO A 55 -3.42 0.20 -11.75
CA PRO A 55 -2.52 0.38 -12.88
C PRO A 55 -1.99 1.81 -13.04
N ASP A 56 -2.84 2.81 -12.87
CA ASP A 56 -2.42 4.21 -12.99
C ASP A 56 -1.48 4.61 -11.86
N TRP A 57 -1.76 4.13 -10.64
CA TRP A 57 -0.89 4.36 -9.49
C TRP A 57 0.50 3.75 -9.72
N LEU A 58 0.55 2.52 -10.20
CA LEU A 58 1.84 1.85 -10.48
C LEU A 58 2.64 2.61 -11.55
N ALA A 59 1.96 3.19 -12.54
CA ALA A 59 2.64 4.03 -13.52
C ALA A 59 3.28 5.25 -12.88
N TRP A 60 2.61 5.88 -11.90
CA TRP A 60 3.16 6.99 -11.13
C TRP A 60 4.38 6.55 -10.32
N VAL A 61 4.27 5.41 -9.65
CA VAL A 61 5.36 4.87 -8.83
C VAL A 61 6.61 4.65 -9.67
N ARG A 62 6.45 4.13 -10.89
CA ARG A 62 7.59 3.89 -11.79
C ARG A 62 8.27 5.17 -12.25
N LYS A 63 7.53 6.25 -12.36
CA LYS A 63 8.06 7.51 -12.90
C LYS A 63 8.75 8.40 -11.89
N ARG A 64 8.40 8.27 -10.61
CA ARG A 64 8.94 9.14 -9.57
C ARG A 64 10.15 8.50 -8.92
N PRO A 65 11.11 9.30 -8.45
CA PRO A 65 12.20 8.74 -7.65
C PRO A 65 11.65 8.21 -6.34
N SER A 66 12.20 7.09 -5.89
CA SER A 66 11.78 6.49 -4.63
C SER A 66 12.32 7.27 -3.44
N ALA A 67 11.64 7.14 -2.30
CA ALA A 67 12.13 7.71 -1.04
C ALA A 67 13.51 7.13 -0.71
N LYS A 68 13.71 5.85 -0.98
CA LYS A 68 15.01 5.18 -0.77
C LYS A 68 16.11 5.83 -1.61
N ALA A 69 15.84 6.07 -2.90
CA ALA A 69 16.82 6.70 -3.78
C ALA A 69 17.15 8.12 -3.36
N GLU A 70 16.20 8.82 -2.77
CA GLU A 70 16.38 10.18 -2.28
C GLU A 70 16.95 10.26 -0.86
N GLY A 71 17.20 9.10 -0.23
CA GLY A 71 17.72 9.05 1.13
C GLY A 71 16.77 9.59 2.18
N LYS A 72 15.47 9.53 1.92
CA LYS A 72 14.46 10.01 2.87
C LYS A 72 14.37 9.08 4.07
N PRO A 73 14.10 9.62 5.26
CA PRO A 73 13.91 8.76 6.43
C PRO A 73 12.64 7.92 6.31
N ARG A 74 12.70 6.72 6.88
CA ARG A 74 11.61 5.78 6.87
C ARG A 74 11.00 5.66 8.27
N ASP A 75 9.68 5.73 8.34
CA ASP A 75 8.94 5.49 9.57
C ASP A 75 7.55 4.95 9.19
N ASP A 76 7.33 3.67 9.41
CA ASP A 76 6.07 3.03 9.08
C ASP A 76 5.68 2.03 10.16
N PHE A 77 4.39 1.94 10.45
CA PHE A 77 3.90 1.00 11.44
C PHE A 77 2.41 0.75 11.30
N ILE A 78 1.98 -0.41 11.81
CA ILE A 78 0.58 -0.78 11.88
C ILE A 78 -0.02 -0.18 13.14
N VAL A 79 -1.09 0.61 12.97
CA VAL A 79 -1.82 1.17 14.11
C VAL A 79 -2.76 0.12 14.70
N THR A 80 -3.51 -0.57 13.84
CA THR A 80 -4.43 -1.63 14.27
C THR A 80 -4.74 -2.57 13.12
N ILE A 81 -5.03 -3.81 13.45
CA ILE A 81 -5.59 -4.80 12.54
C ILE A 81 -6.89 -5.29 13.18
N ASP A 82 -7.98 -5.19 12.43
CA ASP A 82 -9.28 -5.72 12.83
C ASP A 82 -9.61 -6.88 11.91
N ARG A 83 -9.64 -8.09 12.46
CA ARG A 83 -9.91 -9.30 11.69
C ARG A 83 -11.36 -9.72 11.89
N SER A 84 -12.11 -9.79 10.81
CA SER A 84 -13.50 -10.22 10.88
C SER A 84 -13.61 -11.75 10.93
N ASP A 85 -12.83 -12.41 10.09
CA ASP A 85 -12.78 -13.87 9.99
C ASP A 85 -11.45 -14.28 9.36
N GLU A 86 -11.38 -15.51 8.84
CA GLU A 86 -10.17 -16.03 8.21
C GLU A 86 -9.84 -15.36 6.87
N SER A 87 -10.78 -14.62 6.28
CA SER A 87 -10.63 -14.11 4.93
C SER A 87 -10.61 -12.59 4.82
N THR A 88 -10.90 -11.85 5.88
CA THR A 88 -11.10 -10.40 5.79
C THR A 88 -10.48 -9.67 6.96
N ALA A 89 -9.71 -8.63 6.65
CA ALA A 89 -9.11 -7.79 7.68
C ALA A 89 -9.11 -6.32 7.24
N PHE A 90 -9.35 -5.46 8.20
CA PHE A 90 -9.15 -4.02 8.08
C PHE A 90 -7.83 -3.66 8.77
N VAL A 91 -7.01 -2.83 8.11
CA VAL A 91 -5.72 -2.44 8.66
C VAL A 91 -5.55 -0.94 8.55
N LYS A 92 -5.30 -0.30 9.69
CA LYS A 92 -4.92 1.11 9.72
C LYS A 92 -3.43 1.19 9.90
N VAL A 93 -2.76 1.92 9.02
CA VAL A 93 -1.31 2.05 9.05
C VAL A 93 -0.91 3.52 8.96
N ARG A 94 0.31 3.80 9.42
CA ARG A 94 0.97 5.07 9.17
C ARG A 94 2.29 4.82 8.48
N CYS A 95 2.57 5.65 7.49
CA CYS A 95 3.83 5.61 6.76
C CYS A 95 4.16 7.00 6.25
N GLN A 96 5.37 7.17 5.77
CA GLN A 96 5.80 8.49 5.29
C GLN A 96 6.62 8.38 4.02
N LEU A 97 6.39 9.36 3.16
CA LEU A 97 7.24 9.67 2.02
C LEU A 97 7.43 11.19 2.07
N PRO A 98 8.36 11.66 2.96
CA PRO A 98 8.45 13.10 3.23
C PRO A 98 8.49 13.93 1.96
N PRO A 99 7.77 15.03 1.89
CA PRO A 99 7.08 15.76 2.96
C PRO A 99 5.66 15.28 3.27
N ARG A 100 5.25 14.12 2.75
CA ARG A 100 3.91 13.57 2.98
C ARG A 100 3.95 12.52 4.07
N TYR A 101 3.01 12.65 5.01
CA TYR A 101 2.86 11.75 6.17
C TYR A 101 1.47 11.15 6.11
N PHE A 102 1.40 9.87 5.77
CA PHE A 102 0.16 9.20 5.41
C PHE A 102 -0.48 8.47 6.57
N THR A 103 -1.81 8.47 6.59
CA THR A 103 -2.62 7.51 7.32
C THR A 103 -3.45 6.75 6.29
N ASP A 104 -3.24 5.45 6.22
CA ASP A 104 -3.93 4.59 5.25
C ASP A 104 -4.89 3.66 5.95
N TYR A 105 -6.05 3.48 5.34
CA TYR A 105 -7.07 2.52 5.75
C TYR A 105 -7.15 1.47 4.65
N LEU A 106 -6.69 0.26 4.96
CA LEU A 106 -6.57 -0.82 4.00
C LEU A 106 -7.57 -1.91 4.33
N VAL A 107 -8.17 -2.51 3.30
CA VAL A 107 -8.89 -3.77 3.47
C VAL A 107 -8.10 -4.84 2.75
N ALA A 108 -7.81 -5.94 3.45
CA ALA A 108 -7.12 -7.09 2.91
C ALA A 108 -8.04 -8.28 2.94
N MET A 109 -7.96 -9.11 1.91
CA MET A 109 -8.77 -10.32 1.79
C MET A 109 -7.89 -11.49 1.40
N LYS A 110 -8.20 -12.66 1.97
CA LYS A 110 -7.48 -13.89 1.66
C LYS A 110 -8.13 -14.57 0.47
N LEU A 111 -7.39 -14.66 -0.61
CA LEU A 111 -7.77 -15.34 -1.83
C LEU A 111 -7.14 -16.73 -1.87
N ALA A 112 -7.39 -17.48 -2.95
CA ALA A 112 -6.88 -18.83 -3.08
C ALA A 112 -5.35 -18.92 -2.95
N ASP A 113 -4.64 -17.89 -3.44
CA ASP A 113 -3.18 -17.85 -3.48
C ASP A 113 -2.54 -16.97 -2.40
N GLY A 114 -3.34 -16.45 -1.48
CA GLY A 114 -2.83 -15.64 -0.36
C GLY A 114 -3.59 -14.34 -0.18
N TRP A 115 -3.12 -13.53 0.77
CA TRP A 115 -3.74 -12.25 1.10
C TRP A 115 -3.37 -11.20 0.06
N GLN A 116 -4.33 -10.34 -0.27
CA GLN A 116 -4.09 -9.15 -1.08
C GLN A 116 -4.86 -7.97 -0.52
N ILE A 117 -4.34 -6.77 -0.72
CA ILE A 117 -5.03 -5.53 -0.41
C ILE A 117 -6.03 -5.27 -1.53
N VAL A 118 -7.30 -5.10 -1.18
CA VAL A 118 -8.39 -4.93 -2.16
C VAL A 118 -8.95 -3.51 -2.17
N SER A 119 -8.62 -2.68 -1.17
CA SER A 119 -8.95 -1.26 -1.20
C SER A 119 -8.00 -0.47 -0.31
N LYS A 120 -7.80 0.79 -0.68
CA LYS A 120 -6.97 1.73 0.08
C LYS A 120 -7.66 3.09 0.06
N SER A 121 -7.99 3.59 1.24
CA SER A 121 -8.44 4.97 1.41
C SER A 121 -7.45 5.67 2.33
N TYR A 122 -7.06 6.90 2.01
CA TYR A 122 -5.99 7.52 2.76
C TYR A 122 -6.11 9.04 2.83
N ARG A 123 -5.36 9.59 3.75
CA ARG A 123 -5.11 11.02 3.84
C ARG A 123 -3.64 11.24 4.17
N TYR A 124 -3.16 12.46 3.98
CA TYR A 124 -1.80 12.79 4.39
C TYR A 124 -1.72 14.24 4.89
N ASP A 125 -0.72 14.46 5.74
CA ASP A 125 -0.30 15.79 6.16
C ASP A 125 0.97 16.17 5.42
N LEU A 126 1.08 17.44 5.06
CA LEU A 126 2.33 17.99 4.54
C LEU A 126 3.09 18.61 5.69
N ARG A 127 4.34 18.22 5.82
CA ARG A 127 5.25 18.79 6.84
C ARG A 127 6.56 19.18 6.20
N GLU A 128 6.97 20.37 6.45
CA GLU A 128 8.20 20.90 5.93
C GLU A 128 9.34 20.80 6.92
#